data_4e4dd8e2d167000d380e39052531933f
#
_entry.id   4e4dd8e2d167000d380e39052531933f
#
_cell.length_a   1.000
_cell.length_b   1.000
_cell.length_c   1.000
_cell.angle_alpha   90.00
_cell.angle_beta   90.00
_cell.angle_gamma   90.00
#
_symmetry.space_group_name_H-M   'P 1'
#
loop_
_entity.id
_entity.type
_entity.pdbx_description
1 polymer ?
#
loop_
_entity_poly.entity_id
_entity_poly.type
_entity_poly.pdbx_seq_one_letter_code
_entity_poly.pdbx_strand_id
1 'polypeptide(L)' 'MKFVLYEVTDDYDVIIKLSFENYTYLNAFLEQHTADKKYTPKFLVMELNAEGDIDFLSEFTGATQNYRKCLAEFIE' A
#
# COMPACT_ATOMS: atom_id res chain seq x y z
N MET A 1 -3.06 -12.15 8.27
CA MET A 1 -2.36 -11.51 7.14
C MET A 1 -1.82 -10.16 7.59
N LYS A 2 -0.63 -9.83 7.16
CA LYS A 2 0.01 -8.57 7.53
C LYS A 2 0.33 -7.77 6.28
N PHE A 3 0.18 -6.46 6.38
CA PHE A 3 0.46 -5.55 5.27
C PHE A 3 1.66 -4.68 5.63
N VAL A 4 2.59 -4.55 4.70
CA VAL A 4 3.72 -3.63 4.84
C VAL A 4 3.61 -2.59 3.72
N LEU A 5 3.51 -1.33 4.12
CA LEU A 5 3.35 -0.21 3.20
C LEU A 5 4.64 0.59 3.15
N TYR A 6 5.08 0.90 1.94
CA TYR A 6 6.17 1.84 1.69
C TYR A 6 5.66 3.00 0.86
N GLU A 7 5.94 4.22 1.29
CA GLU A 7 5.88 5.37 0.38
C GLU A 7 7.29 5.59 -0.14
N VAL A 8 7.43 5.73 -1.45
CA VAL A 8 8.75 5.83 -2.08
C VAL A 8 8.81 7.02 -3.04
N THR A 9 10.02 7.46 -3.33
CA THR A 9 10.29 8.46 -4.37
C THR A 9 10.24 7.79 -5.75
N ASP A 10 10.37 8.59 -6.80
CA ASP A 10 10.45 8.07 -8.16
C ASP A 10 11.65 7.15 -8.37
N ASP A 11 12.70 7.33 -7.57
CA ASP A 11 13.89 6.48 -7.59
C ASP A 11 13.81 5.32 -6.61
N TYR A 12 12.62 5.09 -6.02
CA TYR A 12 12.36 4.02 -5.05
C TYR A 12 13.10 4.16 -3.72
N ASP A 13 13.49 5.37 -3.38
CA ASP A 13 13.99 5.65 -2.02
C ASP A 13 12.80 5.66 -1.05
N VAL A 14 12.92 4.94 0.06
CA VAL A 14 11.84 4.81 1.03
C VAL A 14 11.72 6.08 1.86
N ILE A 15 10.53 6.68 1.83
CA ILE A 15 10.18 7.85 2.65
C ILE A 15 9.54 7.40 3.95
N ILE A 16 8.57 6.47 3.85
CA ILE A 16 7.80 5.95 4.99
C ILE A 16 7.70 4.44 4.86
N LYS A 17 7.82 3.74 5.99
CA LYS A 17 7.57 2.31 6.08
C LYS A 17 6.67 2.04 7.26
N LEU A 18 5.51 1.43 7.04
CA LEU A 18 4.53 1.12 8.07
C LEU A 18 4.00 -0.29 7.91
N SER A 19 3.60 -0.91 9.03
CA SER A 19 2.99 -2.23 9.04
C SER A 19 1.58 -2.14 9.59
N PHE A 20 0.66 -2.91 9.02
CA PHE A 20 -0.74 -2.96 9.42
C PHE A 20 -1.18 -4.41 9.60
N GLU A 21 -1.99 -4.65 10.63
CA GLU A 21 -2.50 -5.99 10.92
C GLU A 21 -3.63 -6.41 10.00
N ASN A 22 -4.34 -5.45 9.40
CA ASN A 22 -5.45 -5.75 8.51
C ASN A 22 -5.66 -4.64 7.49
N TYR A 23 -6.47 -4.96 6.47
CA TYR A 23 -6.77 -4.06 5.36
C TYR A 23 -7.47 -2.78 5.81
N THR A 24 -8.34 -2.87 6.82
CA THR A 24 -9.12 -1.72 7.29
C THR A 24 -8.19 -0.59 7.78
N TYR A 25 -7.17 -0.93 8.56
CA TYR A 25 -6.21 0.04 9.05
C TYR A 25 -5.34 0.61 7.93
N LEU A 26 -4.90 -0.24 7.01
CA LEU A 26 -4.16 0.21 5.84
C LEU A 26 -4.97 1.20 5.02
N ASN A 27 -6.23 0.86 4.75
CA ASN A 27 -7.12 1.71 3.97
C ASN A 27 -7.36 3.07 4.64
N ALA A 28 -7.59 3.06 5.95
CA ALA A 28 -7.78 4.29 6.71
C ALA A 28 -6.56 5.21 6.64
N PHE A 29 -5.35 4.62 6.77
CA PHE A 29 -4.12 5.39 6.65
C PHE A 29 -3.99 6.01 5.26
N LEU A 30 -4.24 5.22 4.20
CA LEU A 30 -4.12 5.71 2.84
C LEU A 30 -5.08 6.86 2.57
N GLU A 31 -6.33 6.75 3.02
CA GLU A 31 -7.31 7.82 2.84
C GLU A 31 -6.88 9.11 3.51
N GLN A 32 -6.42 9.04 4.76
CA GLN A 32 -5.97 10.22 5.48
C GLN A 32 -4.68 10.79 4.89
N HIS A 33 -3.76 9.93 4.55
CA HIS A 33 -2.44 10.36 4.08
C HIS A 33 -2.49 11.02 2.71
N THR A 34 -3.44 10.63 1.86
CA THR A 34 -3.55 11.16 0.50
C THR A 34 -4.57 12.29 0.35
N ALA A 35 -5.39 12.56 1.39
CA ALA A 35 -6.52 13.47 1.30
C ALA A 35 -6.11 14.90 0.88
N ASP A 36 -5.03 15.42 1.43
CA ASP A 36 -4.59 16.79 1.22
C ASP A 36 -3.27 16.89 0.44
N LYS A 37 -2.84 15.81 -0.19
CA LYS A 37 -1.57 15.81 -0.91
C LYS A 37 -1.68 16.59 -2.21
N LYS A 38 -0.73 17.48 -2.42
CA LYS A 38 -0.60 18.26 -3.66
C LYS A 38 0.21 17.51 -4.71
N TYR A 39 0.87 16.45 -4.32
CA TYR A 39 1.63 15.58 -5.22
C TYR A 39 1.00 14.19 -5.20
N THR A 40 1.35 13.37 -6.19
CA THR A 40 0.85 12.01 -6.27
C THR A 40 1.88 11.06 -5.66
N PRO A 41 1.66 10.59 -4.43
CA PRO A 41 2.60 9.68 -3.79
C PRO A 41 2.63 8.32 -4.48
N LYS A 42 3.80 7.69 -4.49
CA LYS A 42 3.99 6.35 -5.00
C LYS A 42 4.10 5.39 -3.82
N PHE A 43 3.33 4.30 -3.87
CA PHE A 43 3.29 3.31 -2.79
C PHE A 43 3.63 1.92 -3.29
N LEU A 44 4.30 1.16 -2.42
CA LEU A 44 4.44 -0.28 -2.56
C LEU A 44 3.76 -0.94 -1.36
N VAL A 45 2.94 -1.95 -1.61
CA VAL A 45 2.28 -2.70 -0.54
C VAL A 45 2.62 -4.18 -0.71
N MET A 46 3.14 -4.78 0.35
CA MET A 46 3.35 -6.22 0.43
C MET A 46 2.31 -6.81 1.38
N GLU A 47 1.68 -7.90 0.97
CA GLU A 47 0.81 -8.68 1.84
C GLU A 47 1.53 -9.96 2.22
N LEU A 48 1.70 -10.17 3.52
CA LEU A 48 2.40 -11.33 4.05
C LEU A 48 1.39 -12.30 4.65
N ASN A 49 1.58 -13.59 4.37
CA ASN A 49 0.74 -14.63 4.98
C ASN A 49 1.18 -14.93 6.42
N ALA A 50 0.52 -15.89 7.06
CA ALA A 50 0.81 -16.25 8.45
C ALA A 50 2.24 -16.77 8.65
N GLU A 51 2.88 -17.24 7.60
CA GLU A 51 4.24 -17.79 7.63
C GLU A 51 5.28 -16.70 7.34
N GLY A 52 4.86 -15.48 7.00
CA GLY A 52 5.76 -14.39 6.70
C GLY A 52 6.19 -14.30 5.25
N ASP A 53 5.63 -15.15 4.38
CA ASP A 53 5.94 -15.13 2.95
C ASP A 53 5.06 -14.09 2.23
N ILE A 54 5.59 -13.55 1.13
CA ILE A 54 4.88 -12.56 0.34
C ILE A 54 3.81 -13.25 -0.52
N ASP A 55 2.54 -12.95 -0.25
CA ASP A 55 1.41 -13.43 -1.04
C ASP A 55 1.02 -12.48 -2.16
N PHE A 56 1.30 -11.20 -1.97
CA PHE A 56 0.87 -10.18 -2.91
C PHE A 56 1.81 -8.98 -2.81
N LEU A 57 2.17 -8.42 -3.95
CA LEU A 57 2.97 -7.21 -4.03
C LEU A 57 2.34 -6.30 -5.08
N SER A 58 2.04 -5.07 -4.72
CA SER A 58 1.51 -4.10 -5.65
C SER A 58 2.24 -2.77 -5.57
N GLU A 59 2.28 -2.08 -6.70
CA GLU A 59 2.76 -0.72 -6.81
C GLU A 59 1.63 0.13 -7.38
N PHE A 60 1.38 1.29 -6.78
CA PHE A 60 0.35 2.18 -7.27
C PHE A 60 0.68 3.62 -6.89
N THR A 61 0.03 4.57 -7.56
CA THR A 61 0.17 6.00 -7.25
C THR A 61 -1.18 6.57 -6.91
N GLY A 62 -1.18 7.54 -5.98
CA GLY A 62 -2.39 8.28 -5.65
C GLY A 62 -3.18 7.66 -4.52
N ALA A 63 -4.50 7.61 -4.70
CA ALA A 63 -5.43 7.33 -3.62
C ALA A 63 -5.73 5.84 -3.45
N THR A 64 -6.46 5.55 -2.40
CA THR A 64 -6.89 4.21 -1.99
C THR A 64 -7.55 3.41 -3.12
N GLN A 65 -8.29 4.08 -4.00
CA GLN A 65 -8.95 3.41 -5.11
C GLN A 65 -7.97 2.66 -6.01
N ASN A 66 -6.76 3.19 -6.19
CA ASN A 66 -5.76 2.53 -7.02
C ASN A 66 -5.30 1.22 -6.40
N TYR A 67 -5.13 1.19 -5.08
CA TYR A 67 -4.79 -0.04 -4.38
C TYR A 67 -5.91 -1.07 -4.48
N ARG A 68 -7.15 -0.65 -4.29
CA ARG A 68 -8.31 -1.54 -4.41
C ARG A 68 -8.39 -2.16 -5.78
N LYS A 69 -8.11 -1.37 -6.81
CA LYS A 69 -8.10 -1.86 -8.18
C LYS A 69 -7.04 -2.91 -8.40
N CYS A 70 -5.82 -2.66 -7.92
CA CYS A 70 -4.73 -3.62 -8.03
C CYS A 70 -5.06 -4.93 -7.31
N LEU A 71 -5.64 -4.83 -6.12
CA LEU A 71 -6.02 -6.00 -5.33
C LEU A 71 -7.10 -6.82 -6.05
N ALA A 72 -8.10 -6.15 -6.61
CA ALA A 72 -9.17 -6.83 -7.34
C ALA A 72 -8.63 -7.56 -8.57
N GLU A 73 -7.69 -6.96 -9.29
CA GLU A 73 -7.06 -7.59 -10.45
C GLU A 73 -6.25 -8.82 -10.05
N PHE A 74 -5.61 -8.77 -8.89
CA PHE A 74 -4.78 -9.87 -8.43
C PHE A 74 -5.59 -11.09 -7.98
N ILE A 75 -6.67 -10.88 -7.24
CA ILE A 75 -7.41 -11.99 -6.63
C ILE A 75 -8.49 -12.59 -7.54
N GLU A 76 -8.66 -12.09 -8.72
CA GLU A 76 -9.50 -12.77 -9.68
C GLU A 76 -8.87 -14.10 -10.08
#